data_d68d74c7f3ac914a9f78cb220eda3e9d
#
_entry.id   d68d74c7f3ac914a9f78cb220eda3e9d
#
_cell.length_a   1.000
_cell.length_b   1.000
_cell.length_c   1.000
_cell.angle_alpha   90.00
_cell.angle_beta   90.00
_cell.angle_gamma   90.00
#
_symmetry.space_group_name_H-M   'P 1'
#
loop_
_entity.id
_entity.type
_entity.pdbx_description
1 polymer ?
#
loop_
_entity_poly.entity_id
_entity_poly.type
_entity_poly.pdbx_seq_one_letter_code
_entity_poly.pdbx_strand_id
1 'polypeptide(L)'
;MPVHPALAYLRSPEKGKVVSAAEAVRLIRDGDTVATGGFVGIGFAEEIAVALEERFLRGDRAETQGADPADAASASPGAAPSSGGDAPCPPGTPKNLTLVYAAGQGDGKDRGLNHLAHEGLVKRVVGGHWGLVPKLQKLAFDNKIEAYNLPQGVITHLFRDIAAHRPGHVTTVGLGTFVDPRNGGGKINARTTENLVELITLAGQECLLYRCFPINIGIIRATTGD
;
A
#
# COMPACT_ATOMS: atom_id res chain seq x y z
N MET A 1 -4.21 -24.04 -0.21
CA MET A 1 -4.57 -22.61 -0.20
C MET A 1 -4.83 -22.18 -1.62
N PRO A 2 -5.90 -21.46 -1.94
CA PRO A 2 -6.08 -20.96 -3.29
C PRO A 2 -4.93 -19.99 -3.61
N VAL A 3 -4.23 -20.27 -4.70
CA VAL A 3 -3.16 -19.39 -5.22
C VAL A 3 -3.82 -18.09 -5.65
N HIS A 4 -3.30 -16.94 -5.17
CA HIS A 4 -3.82 -15.63 -5.56
C HIS A 4 -3.87 -15.54 -7.10
N PRO A 5 -4.99 -15.09 -7.72
CA PRO A 5 -5.15 -15.08 -9.18
C PRO A 5 -4.02 -14.35 -9.91
N ALA A 6 -3.41 -13.32 -9.28
CA ALA A 6 -2.26 -12.62 -9.83
C ALA A 6 -1.00 -13.49 -9.95
N LEU A 7 -0.84 -14.53 -9.12
CA LEU A 7 0.28 -15.46 -9.24
C LEU A 7 0.12 -16.44 -10.43
N ALA A 8 -1.12 -16.68 -10.86
CA ALA A 8 -1.38 -17.45 -12.09
C ALA A 8 -0.91 -16.68 -13.34
N TYR A 9 -0.99 -15.33 -13.30
CA TYR A 9 -0.50 -14.47 -14.39
C TYR A 9 1.04 -14.49 -14.54
N LEU A 10 1.77 -14.65 -13.42
CA LEU A 10 3.24 -14.77 -13.43
C LEU A 10 3.73 -16.17 -13.86
N ARG A 11 2.85 -17.16 -13.92
CA ARG A 11 3.17 -18.53 -14.37
C ARG A 11 3.09 -18.66 -15.89
N SER A 12 3.72 -17.75 -16.62
CA SER A 12 4.05 -18.07 -18.03
C SER A 12 5.16 -19.11 -18.03
N PRO A 13 4.95 -20.29 -18.63
CA PRO A 13 5.96 -21.37 -18.65
C PRO A 13 7.28 -20.95 -19.29
N GLU A 14 7.25 -19.91 -20.12
CA GLU A 14 8.39 -19.44 -20.92
C GLU A 14 9.27 -18.40 -20.20
N LYS A 15 8.73 -17.66 -19.21
CA LYS A 15 9.45 -16.53 -18.58
C LYS A 15 9.91 -16.78 -17.13
N GLY A 16 9.48 -17.87 -16.50
CA GLY A 16 9.76 -18.13 -15.10
C GLY A 16 9.15 -17.08 -14.16
N LYS A 17 9.78 -16.87 -12.99
CA LYS A 17 9.34 -15.87 -11.96
C LYS A 17 9.99 -14.50 -12.14
N VAL A 18 11.03 -14.40 -12.99
CA VAL A 18 11.77 -13.15 -13.22
C VAL A 18 11.04 -12.32 -14.26
N VAL A 19 10.63 -11.13 -13.87
CA VAL A 19 9.89 -10.20 -14.72
C VAL A 19 10.44 -8.78 -14.55
N SER A 20 10.13 -7.89 -15.49
CA SER A 20 10.45 -6.47 -15.39
C SER A 20 9.64 -5.77 -14.27
N ALA A 21 10.11 -4.62 -13.79
CA ALA A 21 9.37 -3.80 -12.83
C ALA A 21 7.99 -3.40 -13.39
N ALA A 22 7.92 -3.05 -14.68
CA ALA A 22 6.68 -2.69 -15.35
C ALA A 22 5.67 -3.86 -15.42
N GLU A 23 6.14 -5.09 -15.51
CA GLU A 23 5.29 -6.29 -15.43
C GLU A 23 4.88 -6.57 -13.98
N ALA A 24 5.82 -6.46 -13.03
CA ALA A 24 5.56 -6.71 -11.62
C ALA A 24 4.48 -5.79 -11.05
N VAL A 25 4.51 -4.50 -11.37
CA VAL A 25 3.51 -3.54 -10.85
C VAL A 25 2.09 -3.79 -11.38
N ARG A 26 1.90 -4.60 -12.41
CA ARG A 26 0.57 -5.02 -12.88
C ARG A 26 -0.18 -5.88 -11.88
N LEU A 27 0.53 -6.49 -10.93
CA LEU A 27 -0.08 -7.25 -9.83
C LEU A 27 -0.80 -6.36 -8.81
N ILE A 28 -0.43 -5.08 -8.75
CA ILE A 28 -1.01 -4.12 -7.82
C ILE A 28 -2.34 -3.64 -8.39
N ARG A 29 -3.39 -3.78 -7.60
CA ARG A 29 -4.78 -3.47 -7.95
C ARG A 29 -5.28 -2.26 -7.19
N ASP A 30 -6.40 -1.72 -7.66
CA ASP A 30 -7.13 -0.68 -6.95
C ASP A 30 -7.50 -1.13 -5.53
N GLY A 31 -7.25 -0.26 -4.54
CA GLY A 31 -7.54 -0.51 -3.14
C GLY A 31 -6.57 -1.44 -2.39
N ASP A 32 -5.55 -2.00 -3.05
CA ASP A 32 -4.59 -2.89 -2.39
C ASP A 32 -3.83 -2.22 -1.26
N THR A 33 -3.50 -3.01 -0.24
CA THR A 33 -2.54 -2.64 0.80
C THR A 33 -1.16 -3.14 0.40
N VAL A 34 -0.23 -2.21 0.22
CA VAL A 34 1.14 -2.44 -0.22
C VAL A 34 2.10 -2.18 0.94
N ALA A 35 2.78 -3.22 1.41
CA ALA A 35 3.84 -3.11 2.40
C ALA A 35 5.21 -3.03 1.71
N THR A 36 6.04 -2.10 2.15
CA THR A 36 7.38 -1.89 1.58
C THR A 36 8.47 -2.06 2.63
N GLY A 37 9.57 -2.71 2.22
CA GLY A 37 10.80 -2.83 3.02
C GLY A 37 11.82 -1.76 2.64
N GLY A 38 12.80 -1.54 3.53
CA GLY A 38 13.90 -0.62 3.31
C GLY A 38 14.10 0.40 4.44
N PHE A 39 15.24 1.09 4.39
CA PHE A 39 15.61 2.16 5.32
C PHE A 39 16.36 3.25 4.56
N VAL A 40 15.86 4.47 4.57
CA VAL A 40 16.39 5.59 3.74
C VAL A 40 16.34 5.18 2.26
N GLY A 41 17.50 5.12 1.58
CA GLY A 41 17.63 4.56 0.22
C GLY A 41 18.18 3.13 0.20
N ILE A 42 18.42 2.50 1.38
CA ILE A 42 19.01 1.16 1.47
C ILE A 42 17.89 0.12 1.56
N GLY A 43 17.93 -0.88 0.67
CA GLY A 43 16.94 -1.96 0.67
C GLY A 43 15.55 -1.55 0.19
N PHE A 44 15.35 -0.34 -0.32
CA PHE A 44 14.12 0.08 -0.97
C PHE A 44 14.13 -0.31 -2.45
N ALA A 45 13.00 -0.80 -2.95
CA ALA A 45 12.84 -1.22 -4.35
C ALA A 45 12.45 -0.03 -5.23
N GLU A 46 13.41 0.87 -5.49
CA GLU A 46 13.19 2.15 -6.19
C GLU A 46 12.55 1.96 -7.57
N GLU A 47 13.05 0.99 -8.34
CA GLU A 47 12.55 0.73 -9.69
C GLU A 47 11.07 0.33 -9.71
N ILE A 48 10.61 -0.40 -8.69
CA ILE A 48 9.19 -0.76 -8.53
C ILE A 48 8.36 0.50 -8.22
N ALA A 49 8.86 1.40 -7.37
CA ALA A 49 8.15 2.64 -7.05
C ALA A 49 8.03 3.55 -8.28
N VAL A 50 9.11 3.70 -9.06
CA VAL A 50 9.11 4.46 -10.32
C VAL A 50 8.15 3.85 -11.34
N ALA A 51 8.18 2.54 -11.54
CA ALA A 51 7.28 1.87 -12.47
C ALA A 51 5.79 1.99 -12.07
N LEU A 52 5.50 1.99 -10.75
CA LEU A 52 4.15 2.19 -10.23
C LEU A 52 3.68 3.63 -10.44
N GLU A 53 4.54 4.62 -10.18
CA GLU A 53 4.29 6.03 -10.47
C GLU A 53 3.99 6.25 -11.95
N GLU A 54 4.85 5.74 -12.84
CA GLU A 54 4.66 5.87 -14.29
C GLU A 54 3.35 5.22 -14.76
N ARG A 55 3.01 4.04 -14.22
CA ARG A 55 1.76 3.37 -14.54
C ARG A 55 0.55 4.21 -14.14
N PHE A 56 0.58 4.82 -12.95
CA PHE A 56 -0.47 5.71 -12.47
C PHE A 56 -0.61 6.94 -13.37
N LEU A 57 0.49 7.64 -13.63
CA LEU A 57 0.48 8.89 -14.43
C LEU A 57 0.07 8.66 -15.89
N ARG A 58 0.39 7.51 -16.48
CA ARG A 58 -0.07 7.15 -17.84
C ARG A 58 -1.58 6.89 -17.87
N GLY A 59 -2.12 6.19 -16.89
CA GLY A 59 -3.54 5.89 -16.78
C GLY A 59 -4.37 7.16 -16.55
N ASP A 60 -3.91 8.03 -15.66
CA ASP A 60 -4.57 9.31 -15.38
C ASP A 60 -4.65 10.22 -16.63
N ARG A 61 -3.58 10.25 -17.44
CA ARG A 61 -3.59 10.97 -18.74
C ARG A 61 -4.56 10.37 -19.75
N ALA A 62 -4.67 9.04 -19.81
CA ALA A 62 -5.61 8.38 -20.72
C ALA A 62 -7.06 8.64 -20.32
N GLU A 63 -7.38 8.64 -19.03
CA GLU A 63 -8.71 8.96 -18.53
C GLU A 63 -9.07 10.43 -18.75
N THR A 64 -8.11 11.36 -18.64
CA THR A 64 -8.36 12.80 -18.89
C THR A 64 -8.44 13.18 -20.37
N GLN A 65 -7.83 12.39 -21.27
CA GLN A 65 -7.87 12.62 -22.72
C GLN A 65 -8.97 11.83 -23.45
N GLY A 66 -9.55 10.81 -22.81
CA GLY A 66 -10.57 9.92 -23.36
C GLY A 66 -12.01 10.46 -23.28
N ALA A 67 -12.22 11.71 -22.92
CA ALA A 67 -13.53 12.35 -22.84
C ALA A 67 -13.92 13.08 -24.15
N ASP A 68 -13.52 12.57 -25.32
CA ASP A 68 -14.05 13.06 -26.60
C ASP A 68 -15.30 12.24 -26.95
N PRO A 69 -16.49 12.85 -27.03
CA PRO A 69 -17.75 12.12 -27.24
C PRO A 69 -17.95 11.59 -28.67
N ALA A 70 -16.92 11.67 -29.53
CA ALA A 70 -17.02 11.26 -30.93
C ALA A 70 -16.71 9.75 -31.19
N ASP A 71 -16.06 9.03 -30.27
CA ASP A 71 -15.66 7.63 -30.47
C ASP A 71 -16.63 6.57 -29.89
N ALA A 72 -17.75 7.00 -29.30
CA ALA A 72 -18.73 6.09 -28.71
C ALA A 72 -19.71 5.43 -29.71
N ALA A 73 -19.55 5.67 -31.02
CA ALA A 73 -20.54 5.28 -32.01
C ALA A 73 -20.25 3.97 -32.81
N SER A 74 -19.19 3.21 -32.49
CA SER A 74 -18.83 2.00 -33.28
C SER A 74 -18.70 0.68 -32.49
N ALA A 75 -19.37 0.52 -31.35
CA ALA A 75 -19.45 -0.77 -30.67
C ALA A 75 -20.78 -1.48 -30.99
N SER A 76 -20.75 -2.50 -31.84
CA SER A 76 -21.88 -3.37 -32.12
C SER A 76 -22.33 -4.17 -30.92
N PRO A 77 -23.64 -4.33 -30.63
CA PRO A 77 -24.15 -5.13 -29.52
C PRO A 77 -24.24 -6.60 -29.92
N GLY A 78 -23.52 -7.46 -29.27
CA GLY A 78 -23.77 -8.90 -29.43
C GLY A 78 -22.64 -9.82 -28.99
N ALA A 79 -22.50 -10.09 -27.72
CA ALA A 79 -22.06 -11.38 -27.18
C ALA A 79 -22.30 -11.43 -25.67
N ALA A 80 -23.15 -12.36 -25.23
CA ALA A 80 -23.41 -12.67 -23.85
C ALA A 80 -22.15 -13.25 -23.17
N PRO A 81 -21.89 -13.01 -21.88
CA PRO A 81 -20.73 -13.55 -21.19
C PRO A 81 -20.93 -15.03 -20.91
N SER A 82 -20.06 -15.86 -21.47
CA SER A 82 -19.92 -17.28 -21.10
C SER A 82 -19.22 -17.37 -19.74
N SER A 83 -19.81 -18.13 -18.85
CA SER A 83 -19.33 -18.47 -17.51
C SER A 83 -17.97 -19.22 -17.54
N GLY A 84 -17.02 -18.80 -16.71
CA GLY A 84 -15.92 -19.64 -16.21
C GLY A 84 -14.63 -19.59 -17.04
N GLY A 85 -13.78 -18.65 -16.75
CA GLY A 85 -12.39 -18.61 -17.16
C GLY A 85 -11.72 -17.39 -16.52
N ASP A 86 -10.58 -17.61 -15.85
CA ASP A 86 -9.77 -16.55 -15.24
C ASP A 86 -9.37 -15.49 -16.29
N ALA A 87 -10.20 -14.48 -16.44
CA ALA A 87 -9.88 -13.35 -17.29
C ALA A 87 -8.67 -12.61 -16.67
N PRO A 88 -7.62 -12.30 -17.45
CA PRO A 88 -6.53 -11.47 -16.98
C PRO A 88 -7.11 -10.13 -16.51
N CYS A 89 -6.67 -9.70 -15.31
CA CYS A 89 -7.09 -8.43 -14.72
C CYS A 89 -6.84 -7.31 -15.74
N PRO A 90 -7.85 -6.52 -16.11
CA PRO A 90 -7.67 -5.47 -17.10
C PRO A 90 -6.59 -4.49 -16.60
N PRO A 91 -5.82 -3.88 -17.50
CA PRO A 91 -4.76 -2.93 -17.16
C PRO A 91 -5.37 -1.60 -16.67
N GLY A 92 -6.06 -1.64 -15.53
CA GLY A 92 -6.54 -0.44 -14.85
C GLY A 92 -5.40 0.28 -14.15
N THR A 93 -5.49 1.58 -14.03
CA THR A 93 -4.62 2.41 -13.20
C THR A 93 -4.88 2.09 -11.75
N PRO A 94 -3.87 1.67 -10.94
CA PRO A 94 -4.09 1.42 -9.53
C PRO A 94 -4.43 2.73 -8.82
N LYS A 95 -5.49 2.74 -8.01
CA LYS A 95 -5.97 3.88 -7.23
C LYS A 95 -6.20 3.43 -5.78
N ASN A 96 -6.32 4.39 -4.88
CA ASN A 96 -6.76 4.15 -3.50
C ASN A 96 -5.89 3.16 -2.71
N LEU A 97 -4.60 3.11 -2.98
CA LEU A 97 -3.68 2.21 -2.27
C LEU A 97 -3.55 2.58 -0.79
N THR A 98 -3.35 1.57 0.04
CA THR A 98 -2.85 1.75 1.41
C THR A 98 -1.37 1.41 1.44
N LEU A 99 -0.51 2.34 1.86
CA LEU A 99 0.92 2.10 2.04
C LEU A 99 1.23 1.77 3.49
N VAL A 100 2.08 0.77 3.72
CA VAL A 100 2.53 0.37 5.05
C VAL A 100 4.05 0.23 5.06
N TYR A 101 4.72 0.97 5.95
CA TYR A 101 6.17 0.90 6.09
C TYR A 101 6.62 1.18 7.52
N ALA A 102 7.62 0.43 8.00
CA ALA A 102 8.12 0.60 9.37
C ALA A 102 9.17 1.71 9.47
N ALA A 103 10.25 1.61 8.70
CA ALA A 103 11.33 2.60 8.70
C ALA A 103 11.10 3.67 7.62
N GLY A 104 11.69 4.84 7.77
CA GLY A 104 11.64 5.90 6.76
C GLY A 104 12.29 5.47 5.45
N GLN A 105 11.56 5.61 4.34
CA GLN A 105 11.97 5.16 3.00
C GLN A 105 11.89 6.31 2.01
N GLY A 106 12.98 7.06 1.90
CA GLY A 106 13.10 8.21 1.02
C GLY A 106 14.39 8.99 1.30
N ASP A 107 14.64 10.01 0.53
CA ASP A 107 15.81 10.88 0.63
C ASP A 107 15.49 12.27 1.21
N GLY A 108 14.26 12.48 1.65
CA GLY A 108 13.77 13.79 2.08
C GLY A 108 13.47 14.74 0.91
N LYS A 109 13.41 14.27 -0.33
CA LYS A 109 13.15 15.05 -1.54
C LYS A 109 12.19 14.31 -2.47
N ASP A 110 12.73 13.48 -3.38
CA ASP A 110 11.97 12.92 -4.49
C ASP A 110 11.94 11.39 -4.53
N ARG A 111 12.95 10.72 -3.95
CA ARG A 111 13.13 9.27 -4.04
C ARG A 111 12.33 8.50 -2.98
N GLY A 112 12.33 7.18 -3.15
CA GLY A 112 11.65 6.27 -2.25
C GLY A 112 10.14 6.37 -2.37
N LEU A 113 9.43 6.35 -1.25
CA LEU A 113 7.97 6.47 -1.22
C LEU A 113 7.45 7.83 -1.70
N ASN A 114 8.33 8.83 -1.92
CA ASN A 114 7.92 10.10 -2.54
C ASN A 114 7.39 9.92 -3.97
N HIS A 115 7.82 8.87 -4.71
CA HIS A 115 7.26 8.49 -6.01
C HIS A 115 5.78 8.16 -5.94
N LEU A 116 5.30 7.65 -4.81
CA LEU A 116 3.92 7.22 -4.66
C LEU A 116 2.98 8.32 -4.10
N ALA A 117 3.52 9.52 -3.86
CA ALA A 117 2.79 10.62 -3.24
C ALA A 117 1.90 11.38 -4.22
N HIS A 118 0.98 10.68 -4.87
CA HIS A 118 -0.01 11.26 -5.77
C HIS A 118 -1.42 11.16 -5.20
N GLU A 119 -2.18 12.25 -5.30
CA GLU A 119 -3.61 12.24 -4.95
C GLU A 119 -4.35 11.28 -5.89
N GLY A 120 -5.18 10.40 -5.35
CA GLY A 120 -5.85 9.35 -6.08
C GLY A 120 -5.07 8.02 -6.14
N LEU A 121 -3.73 8.03 -6.18
CA LEU A 121 -2.94 6.79 -6.08
C LEU A 121 -3.00 6.23 -4.66
N VAL A 122 -2.77 7.07 -3.65
CA VAL A 122 -2.75 6.68 -2.24
C VAL A 122 -3.96 7.26 -1.52
N LYS A 123 -4.68 6.43 -0.77
CA LYS A 123 -5.76 6.85 0.12
C LYS A 123 -5.37 6.83 1.60
N ARG A 124 -4.44 5.95 1.99
CA ARG A 124 -4.05 5.73 3.39
C ARG A 124 -2.56 5.41 3.49
N VAL A 125 -1.94 5.90 4.54
CA VAL A 125 -0.55 5.58 4.88
C VAL A 125 -0.45 5.22 6.36
N VAL A 126 0.15 4.07 6.65
CA VAL A 126 0.54 3.65 8.00
C VAL A 126 2.06 3.61 8.05
N GLY A 127 2.67 4.66 8.59
CA GLY A 127 4.11 4.84 8.58
C GLY A 127 4.72 4.92 9.98
N GLY A 128 5.92 4.38 10.14
CA GLY A 128 6.68 4.51 11.39
C GLY A 128 7.60 5.72 11.42
N HIS A 129 7.91 6.30 10.26
CA HIS A 129 8.73 7.51 10.17
C HIS A 129 8.39 8.30 8.91
N TRP A 130 8.02 9.56 9.07
CA TRP A 130 7.55 10.42 7.99
C TRP A 130 8.59 11.42 7.47
N GLY A 131 9.66 11.68 8.22
CA GLY A 131 10.65 12.74 7.93
C GLY A 131 11.34 12.65 6.58
N LEU A 132 11.39 11.47 5.96
CA LEU A 132 12.06 11.24 4.67
C LEU A 132 11.10 11.26 3.46
N VAL A 133 9.81 11.49 3.69
CA VAL A 133 8.77 11.43 2.66
C VAL A 133 7.93 12.73 2.62
N PRO A 134 8.56 13.90 2.33
CA PRO A 134 7.89 15.20 2.40
C PRO A 134 6.67 15.31 1.49
N LYS A 135 6.66 14.64 0.34
CA LYS A 135 5.51 14.66 -0.56
C LYS A 135 4.30 13.94 0.05
N LEU A 136 4.50 12.78 0.72
CA LEU A 136 3.43 12.10 1.47
C LEU A 136 2.98 12.92 2.69
N GLN A 137 3.94 13.56 3.40
CA GLN A 137 3.59 14.48 4.49
C GLN A 137 2.65 15.58 4.01
N LYS A 138 2.95 16.19 2.85
CA LYS A 138 2.10 17.24 2.29
C LYS A 138 0.68 16.74 2.04
N LEU A 139 0.51 15.56 1.45
CA LEU A 139 -0.82 14.96 1.26
C LEU A 139 -1.55 14.74 2.60
N ALA A 140 -0.83 14.32 3.64
CA ALA A 140 -1.39 14.14 4.97
C ALA A 140 -1.81 15.46 5.60
N PHE A 141 -0.98 16.51 5.56
CA PHE A 141 -1.29 17.84 6.10
C PHE A 141 -2.43 18.53 5.35
N ASP A 142 -2.50 18.34 4.03
CA ASP A 142 -3.58 18.85 3.19
C ASP A 142 -4.89 18.03 3.34
N ASN A 143 -4.95 17.06 4.26
CA ASN A 143 -6.09 16.13 4.47
C ASN A 143 -6.52 15.39 3.19
N LYS A 144 -5.58 15.07 2.29
CA LYS A 144 -5.85 14.33 1.05
C LYS A 144 -5.86 12.82 1.25
N ILE A 145 -5.16 12.34 2.26
CA ILE A 145 -5.03 10.92 2.60
C ILE A 145 -5.29 10.70 4.10
N GLU A 146 -5.68 9.49 4.48
CA GLU A 146 -5.63 9.03 5.87
C GLU A 146 -4.18 8.74 6.25
N ALA A 147 -3.74 9.19 7.43
CA ALA A 147 -2.35 9.11 7.83
C ALA A 147 -2.19 8.72 9.29
N TYR A 148 -1.40 7.67 9.51
CA TYR A 148 -1.05 7.17 10.85
C TYR A 148 0.46 7.19 11.05
N ASN A 149 0.88 7.60 12.23
CA ASN A 149 2.25 7.42 12.70
C ASN A 149 2.24 6.42 13.86
N LEU A 150 2.72 5.20 13.61
CA LEU A 150 2.80 4.13 14.61
C LEU A 150 4.26 3.83 14.94
N PRO A 151 4.56 3.30 16.15
CA PRO A 151 5.92 2.94 16.49
C PRO A 151 6.51 1.94 15.50
N GLN A 152 7.71 2.22 15.00
CA GLN A 152 8.37 1.41 14.00
C GLN A 152 8.49 -0.08 14.41
N GLY A 153 8.87 -0.35 15.66
CA GLY A 153 8.94 -1.71 16.20
C GLY A 153 7.59 -2.42 16.21
N VAL A 154 6.50 -1.69 16.48
CA VAL A 154 5.14 -2.25 16.42
C VAL A 154 4.78 -2.64 15.00
N ILE A 155 5.06 -1.80 14.00
CA ILE A 155 4.78 -2.14 12.59
C ILE A 155 5.54 -3.41 12.16
N THR A 156 6.81 -3.56 12.58
CA THR A 156 7.57 -4.77 12.28
C THR A 156 6.97 -6.02 12.91
N HIS A 157 6.42 -5.91 14.12
CA HIS A 157 5.67 -7.01 14.74
C HIS A 157 4.33 -7.26 14.05
N LEU A 158 3.62 -6.20 13.63
CA LEU A 158 2.37 -6.33 12.89
C LEU A 158 2.54 -7.13 11.60
N PHE A 159 3.64 -6.97 10.85
CA PHE A 159 3.90 -7.79 9.65
C PHE A 159 3.88 -9.28 9.97
N ARG A 160 4.51 -9.70 11.07
CA ARG A 160 4.51 -11.09 11.52
C ARG A 160 3.14 -11.54 12.03
N ASP A 161 2.46 -10.68 12.78
CA ASP A 161 1.15 -10.99 13.36
C ASP A 161 0.08 -11.11 12.27
N ILE A 162 0.13 -10.24 11.24
CA ILE A 162 -0.72 -10.32 10.05
C ILE A 162 -0.48 -11.63 9.28
N ALA A 163 0.79 -11.99 9.06
CA ALA A 163 1.16 -13.25 8.40
C ALA A 163 0.71 -14.49 9.18
N ALA A 164 0.66 -14.37 10.51
CA ALA A 164 0.17 -15.42 11.42
C ALA A 164 -1.36 -15.39 11.64
N HIS A 165 -2.10 -14.52 10.93
CA HIS A 165 -3.55 -14.33 11.08
C HIS A 165 -3.99 -13.99 12.51
N ARG A 166 -3.17 -13.24 13.25
CA ARG A 166 -3.51 -12.75 14.58
C ARG A 166 -4.41 -11.53 14.49
N PRO A 167 -5.25 -11.27 15.52
CA PRO A 167 -6.14 -10.10 15.52
C PRO A 167 -5.40 -8.76 15.65
N GLY A 168 -4.19 -8.79 16.26
CA GLY A 168 -3.38 -7.60 16.49
C GLY A 168 -2.15 -7.88 17.31
N HIS A 169 -1.34 -6.84 17.50
CA HIS A 169 -0.16 -6.83 18.35
C HIS A 169 -0.46 -6.16 19.69
N VAL A 170 -0.28 -6.88 20.80
CA VAL A 170 -0.48 -6.36 22.15
C VAL A 170 0.87 -6.00 22.78
N THR A 171 0.98 -4.77 23.27
CA THR A 171 2.21 -4.26 23.89
C THR A 171 1.94 -3.05 24.76
N THR A 172 2.85 -2.71 25.68
CA THR A 172 2.84 -1.44 26.42
C THR A 172 3.52 -0.29 25.68
N VAL A 173 4.17 -0.59 24.54
CA VAL A 173 4.84 0.44 23.71
C VAL A 173 3.82 1.44 23.18
N GLY A 174 4.03 2.70 23.48
CA GLY A 174 3.16 3.81 23.07
C GLY A 174 2.19 4.29 24.13
N LEU A 175 2.02 3.59 25.27
CA LEU A 175 1.20 4.10 26.38
C LEU A 175 1.63 5.50 26.81
N GLY A 176 0.66 6.41 26.97
CA GLY A 176 0.88 7.80 27.34
C GLY A 176 1.49 8.70 26.26
N THR A 177 1.83 8.16 25.09
CA THR A 177 2.34 8.92 23.95
C THR A 177 1.21 9.33 22.99
N PHE A 178 1.53 9.97 21.87
CA PHE A 178 0.55 10.34 20.82
C PHE A 178 -0.16 9.15 20.14
N VAL A 179 0.37 7.93 20.26
CA VAL A 179 -0.29 6.73 19.74
C VAL A 179 -1.29 6.11 20.72
N ASP A 180 -1.25 6.52 22.00
CA ASP A 180 -2.28 6.13 22.95
C ASP A 180 -3.65 6.67 22.49
N PRO A 181 -4.71 5.85 22.45
CA PRO A 181 -6.04 6.30 22.02
C PRO A 181 -6.55 7.54 22.78
N ARG A 182 -6.14 7.70 24.03
CA ARG A 182 -6.46 8.89 24.86
C ARG A 182 -5.82 10.18 24.32
N ASN A 183 -4.75 10.06 23.53
CA ASN A 183 -3.95 11.16 22.98
C ASN A 183 -3.98 11.23 21.44
N GLY A 184 -4.92 10.51 20.78
CA GLY A 184 -5.10 10.58 19.34
C GLY A 184 -4.95 9.26 18.58
N GLY A 185 -4.37 8.20 19.19
CA GLY A 185 -4.29 6.88 18.58
C GLY A 185 -3.39 6.81 17.34
N GLY A 186 -2.36 7.64 17.27
CA GLY A 186 -1.41 7.70 16.15
C GLY A 186 -1.94 8.36 14.87
N LYS A 187 -3.12 8.97 14.91
CA LYS A 187 -3.71 9.69 13.77
C LYS A 187 -3.00 11.02 13.56
N ILE A 188 -2.64 11.34 12.30
CA ILE A 188 -1.92 12.58 11.98
C ILE A 188 -2.88 13.72 11.65
N ASN A 189 -4.06 13.42 11.09
CA ASN A 189 -4.96 14.44 10.55
C ASN A 189 -6.43 14.11 10.80
N ALA A 190 -7.31 15.08 10.52
CA ALA A 190 -8.75 14.96 10.76
C ALA A 190 -9.45 13.98 9.79
N ARG A 191 -8.87 13.71 8.61
CA ARG A 191 -9.39 12.72 7.66
C ARG A 191 -9.27 11.28 8.20
N THR A 192 -8.31 11.05 9.09
CA THR A 192 -8.03 9.74 9.68
C THR A 192 -9.00 9.46 10.82
N THR A 193 -10.05 8.70 10.58
CA THR A 193 -11.12 8.45 11.54
C THR A 193 -11.07 7.06 12.18
N GLU A 194 -10.65 6.03 11.45
CA GLU A 194 -10.59 4.64 11.94
C GLU A 194 -9.60 4.50 13.12
N ASN A 195 -9.97 3.70 14.12
CA ASN A 195 -9.10 3.39 15.24
C ASN A 195 -8.30 2.12 14.95
N LEU A 196 -6.99 2.27 14.70
CA LEU A 196 -6.05 1.15 14.57
C LEU A 196 -5.42 0.76 15.91
N VAL A 197 -5.56 1.59 16.93
CA VAL A 197 -5.00 1.37 18.27
C VAL A 197 -6.13 1.42 19.29
N GLU A 198 -6.16 0.43 20.16
CA GLU A 198 -7.14 0.31 21.26
C GLU A 198 -6.42 0.20 22.60
N LEU A 199 -6.97 0.83 23.63
CA LEU A 199 -6.52 0.61 25.00
C LEU A 199 -7.26 -0.61 25.55
N ILE A 200 -6.51 -1.57 26.05
CA ILE A 200 -7.06 -2.81 26.64
C ILE A 200 -6.42 -3.08 28.00
N THR A 201 -7.09 -3.86 28.82
CA THR A 201 -6.52 -4.42 30.05
C THR A 201 -6.27 -5.91 29.86
N LEU A 202 -5.03 -6.34 29.99
CA LEU A 202 -4.65 -7.73 29.91
C LEU A 202 -3.92 -8.14 31.18
N ALA A 203 -4.39 -9.17 31.86
CA ALA A 203 -3.84 -9.67 33.13
C ALA A 203 -3.66 -8.56 34.20
N GLY A 204 -4.62 -7.60 34.26
CA GLY A 204 -4.59 -6.50 35.22
C GLY A 204 -3.66 -5.32 34.83
N GLN A 205 -3.03 -5.37 33.66
CA GLN A 205 -2.15 -4.34 33.15
C GLN A 205 -2.75 -3.62 31.94
N GLU A 206 -2.65 -2.29 31.88
CA GLU A 206 -2.98 -1.54 30.66
C GLU A 206 -2.00 -1.85 29.55
N CYS A 207 -2.52 -2.12 28.36
CA CYS A 207 -1.78 -2.39 27.14
C CYS A 207 -2.46 -1.70 25.95
N LEU A 208 -1.71 -1.52 24.87
CA LEU A 208 -2.25 -1.13 23.58
C LEU A 208 -2.38 -2.36 22.70
N LEU A 209 -3.55 -2.51 22.08
CA LEU A 209 -3.80 -3.45 20.98
C LEU A 209 -3.69 -2.67 19.66
N TYR A 210 -2.68 -2.96 18.86
CA TYR A 210 -2.55 -2.49 17.49
C TYR A 210 -3.23 -3.51 16.57
N ARG A 211 -4.34 -3.13 15.94
CA ARG A 211 -5.15 -4.03 15.13
C ARG A 211 -4.42 -4.45 13.86
N CYS A 212 -4.49 -5.72 13.52
CA CYS A 212 -4.06 -6.22 12.22
C CYS A 212 -5.05 -5.77 11.12
N PHE A 213 -4.52 -5.58 9.93
CA PHE A 213 -5.25 -5.28 8.70
C PHE A 213 -4.67 -6.10 7.54
N PRO A 214 -5.41 -6.36 6.46
CA PRO A 214 -4.90 -7.17 5.37
C PRO A 214 -3.76 -6.47 4.64
N ILE A 215 -2.74 -7.22 4.23
CA ILE A 215 -1.69 -6.80 3.30
C ILE A 215 -1.79 -7.69 2.05
N ASN A 216 -1.98 -7.08 0.89
CA ASN A 216 -2.15 -7.78 -0.38
C ASN A 216 -0.82 -7.97 -1.11
N ILE A 217 0.06 -6.97 -1.04
CA ILE A 217 1.33 -6.91 -1.76
C ILE A 217 2.46 -6.61 -0.78
N GLY A 218 3.52 -7.41 -0.83
CA GLY A 218 4.78 -7.15 -0.14
C GLY A 218 5.87 -6.85 -1.15
N ILE A 219 6.55 -5.70 -1.02
CA ILE A 219 7.67 -5.30 -1.86
C ILE A 219 8.93 -5.29 -0.99
N ILE A 220 9.85 -6.19 -1.29
CA ILE A 220 11.14 -6.28 -0.60
C ILE A 220 12.28 -6.32 -1.64
N ARG A 221 13.39 -5.70 -1.30
CA ARG A 221 14.63 -5.76 -2.08
C ARG A 221 15.59 -6.74 -1.42
N ALA A 222 16.15 -7.63 -2.23
CA ALA A 222 17.22 -8.52 -1.82
C ALA A 222 18.44 -8.36 -2.75
N THR A 223 19.62 -8.81 -2.30
CA THR A 223 20.84 -8.82 -3.12
C THR A 223 20.80 -9.96 -4.13
N THR A 224 20.26 -11.10 -3.71
CA THR A 224 20.06 -12.30 -4.54
C THR A 224 18.68 -12.86 -4.31
N GLY A 225 18.07 -13.46 -5.33
CA GLY A 225 16.81 -14.21 -5.26
C GLY A 225 16.98 -15.56 -5.94
N ASP A 226 16.26 -16.58 -5.47
CA ASP A 226 16.20 -17.94 -6.00
C ASP A 226 14.75 -18.33 -6.41
#